data_4e80e1dda4caf4c1f7d1c35310371bf6
#
_entry.id   4e80e1dda4caf4c1f7d1c35310371bf6
#
_cell.length_a   1.000
_cell.length_b   1.000
_cell.length_c   1.000
_cell.angle_alpha   90.00
_cell.angle_beta   90.00
_cell.angle_gamma   90.00
#
_symmetry.space_group_name_H-M   'P 1'
#
loop_
_entity.id
_entity.type
_entity.pdbx_description
1 polymer ?
#
loop_
_entity_poly.entity_id
_entity_poly.type
_entity_poly.pdbx_seq_one_letter_code
_entity_poly.pdbx_strand_id
1 'polypeptide(L)'
;PGLMDMHTHLSGQSNPKIYMEKFYMDIDEYAYRSVPYAEKTLMAGFTTVRELGGVISNSLRDAINSGYVIGPRIYSAGKSIATTGGHADPSSGLNMSFSGDPGPKEGVVNGPSDARKAVRQRYKNGADLIKITATGGVLSVAKNGQNPQFTEEEIEAIVTTGKDYDLQVAAHAHGDEGMQRAVRAGVKTIEHGTLMSEETADLMKKHNTYYI
;
A
#
# COMPACT_ATOMS: atom_id res chain seq x y z
N PRO A 1 -25.76 9.25 2.36
CA PRO A 1 -24.68 8.56 3.07
C PRO A 1 -24.42 7.22 2.40
N GLY A 2 -23.18 6.89 2.15
CA GLY A 2 -22.78 5.62 1.58
C GLY A 2 -21.79 4.90 2.50
N LEU A 3 -21.48 3.64 2.18
CA LEU A 3 -20.46 2.86 2.87
C LEU A 3 -19.07 3.38 2.54
N MET A 4 -18.13 3.12 3.46
CA MET A 4 -16.71 3.40 3.25
C MET A 4 -15.93 2.09 3.35
N ASP A 5 -15.03 1.84 2.39
CA ASP A 5 -14.07 0.75 2.45
C ASP A 5 -12.66 1.34 2.65
N MET A 6 -12.04 0.99 3.76
CA MET A 6 -10.76 1.56 4.16
C MET A 6 -9.56 0.80 3.61
N HIS A 7 -9.77 -0.29 2.83
CA HIS A 7 -8.69 -1.05 2.22
C HIS A 7 -9.11 -1.67 0.89
N THR A 8 -8.88 -0.96 -0.21
CA THR A 8 -9.20 -1.46 -1.55
C THR A 8 -7.97 -1.55 -2.45
N HIS A 9 -8.12 -2.32 -3.55
CA HIS A 9 -7.19 -2.42 -4.67
C HIS A 9 -7.97 -2.40 -5.98
N LEU A 10 -8.34 -1.20 -6.45
CA LEU A 10 -9.18 -1.01 -7.66
C LEU A 10 -8.42 -1.17 -8.98
N SER A 11 -7.09 -1.22 -8.95
CA SER A 11 -6.27 -1.43 -10.16
C SER A 11 -6.32 -2.85 -10.71
N GLY A 12 -6.89 -3.80 -9.98
CA GLY A 12 -6.98 -5.19 -10.41
C GLY A 12 -8.05 -5.95 -9.68
N GLN A 13 -8.31 -7.16 -10.16
CA GLN A 13 -9.21 -8.12 -9.54
C GLN A 13 -8.49 -9.47 -9.49
N SER A 14 -8.60 -10.15 -8.34
CA SER A 14 -8.03 -11.50 -8.19
C SER A 14 -8.57 -12.46 -9.26
N ASN A 15 -7.68 -13.07 -10.01
CA ASN A 15 -8.00 -14.04 -11.03
C ASN A 15 -6.85 -15.04 -11.19
N PRO A 16 -7.07 -16.22 -11.81
CA PRO A 16 -6.03 -17.25 -11.96
C PRO A 16 -4.80 -16.83 -12.78
N LYS A 17 -4.89 -15.74 -13.55
CA LYS A 17 -3.82 -15.24 -14.42
C LYS A 17 -3.07 -14.04 -13.84
N ILE A 18 -3.43 -13.57 -12.64
CA ILE A 18 -2.93 -12.31 -12.06
C ILE A 18 -1.40 -12.21 -12.04
N TYR A 19 -0.70 -13.33 -11.79
CA TYR A 19 0.76 -13.35 -11.82
C TYR A 19 1.35 -13.26 -13.23
N MET A 20 0.60 -13.70 -14.24
CA MET A 20 1.02 -13.62 -15.63
C MET A 20 0.75 -12.25 -16.23
N GLU A 21 -0.29 -11.57 -15.79
CA GLU A 21 -0.71 -10.27 -16.31
C GLU A 21 0.41 -9.21 -16.25
N LYS A 22 1.23 -9.24 -15.21
CA LYS A 22 2.38 -8.33 -15.07
C LYS A 22 3.48 -8.49 -16.13
N PHE A 23 3.44 -9.54 -16.96
CA PHE A 23 4.41 -9.77 -18.03
C PHE A 23 3.91 -9.34 -19.40
N TYR A 24 2.60 -9.16 -19.60
CA TYR A 24 2.05 -8.85 -20.91
C TYR A 24 1.06 -7.66 -20.90
N MET A 25 0.61 -7.19 -19.74
CA MET A 25 -0.26 -6.03 -19.67
C MET A 25 0.53 -4.75 -19.48
N ASP A 26 0.23 -3.76 -20.29
CA ASP A 26 0.73 -2.41 -20.14
C ASP A 26 -0.10 -1.60 -19.13
N ILE A 27 0.46 -0.48 -18.66
CA ILE A 27 -0.14 0.33 -17.60
C ILE A 27 -1.52 0.93 -17.98
N ASP A 28 -1.71 1.25 -19.24
CA ASP A 28 -2.97 1.76 -19.78
C ASP A 28 -4.08 0.69 -19.80
N GLU A 29 -3.74 -0.59 -20.02
CA GLU A 29 -4.70 -1.68 -19.90
C GLU A 29 -5.21 -1.83 -18.45
N TYR A 30 -4.32 -1.69 -17.44
CA TYR A 30 -4.72 -1.62 -16.04
C TYR A 30 -5.64 -0.42 -15.78
N ALA A 31 -5.37 0.74 -16.38
CA ALA A 31 -6.21 1.92 -16.24
C ALA A 31 -7.63 1.68 -16.78
N TYR A 32 -7.75 1.15 -18.00
CA TYR A 32 -9.07 0.85 -18.58
C TYR A 32 -9.82 -0.23 -17.79
N ARG A 33 -9.14 -1.27 -17.32
CA ARG A 33 -9.76 -2.33 -16.50
C ARG A 33 -10.21 -1.85 -15.12
N SER A 34 -9.60 -0.82 -14.57
CA SER A 34 -9.98 -0.26 -13.27
C SER A 34 -11.31 0.49 -13.31
N VAL A 35 -11.71 1.02 -14.47
CA VAL A 35 -12.95 1.78 -14.63
C VAL A 35 -14.19 0.99 -14.21
N PRO A 36 -14.47 -0.22 -14.77
CA PRO A 36 -15.62 -1.00 -14.34
C PRO A 36 -15.52 -1.48 -12.87
N TYR A 37 -14.32 -1.58 -12.29
CA TYR A 37 -14.18 -1.93 -10.87
C TYR A 37 -14.58 -0.76 -9.97
N ALA A 38 -14.20 0.46 -10.33
CA ALA A 38 -14.61 1.66 -9.62
C ALA A 38 -16.15 1.83 -9.67
N GLU A 39 -16.77 1.69 -10.85
CA GLU A 39 -18.20 1.74 -11.00
C GLU A 39 -18.93 0.68 -10.18
N LYS A 40 -18.51 -0.58 -10.26
CA LYS A 40 -19.08 -1.68 -9.45
C LYS A 40 -19.01 -1.40 -7.95
N THR A 41 -17.88 -0.84 -7.48
CA THR A 41 -17.68 -0.49 -6.07
C THR A 41 -18.68 0.59 -5.64
N LEU A 42 -18.85 1.64 -6.45
CA LEU A 42 -19.83 2.68 -6.19
C LEU A 42 -21.27 2.12 -6.18
N MET A 43 -21.62 1.30 -7.19
CA MET A 43 -22.97 0.73 -7.33
C MET A 43 -23.28 -0.30 -6.24
N ALA A 44 -22.27 -0.89 -5.61
CA ALA A 44 -22.44 -1.72 -4.39
C ALA A 44 -22.68 -0.88 -3.13
N GLY A 45 -22.68 0.47 -3.24
CA GLY A 45 -22.97 1.38 -2.12
C GLY A 45 -21.75 1.97 -1.42
N PHE A 46 -20.53 1.65 -1.87
CA PHE A 46 -19.30 2.22 -1.33
C PHE A 46 -19.02 3.56 -2.02
N THR A 47 -19.34 4.65 -1.35
CA THR A 47 -19.18 6.01 -1.89
C THR A 47 -17.81 6.63 -1.63
N THR A 48 -17.04 6.03 -0.72
CA THR A 48 -15.67 6.46 -0.41
C THR A 48 -14.81 5.22 -0.17
N VAL A 49 -13.60 5.21 -0.72
CA VAL A 49 -12.62 4.14 -0.54
C VAL A 49 -11.23 4.68 -0.26
N ARG A 50 -10.45 3.90 0.47
CA ARG A 50 -9.02 4.11 0.65
C ARG A 50 -8.27 3.07 -0.17
N GLU A 51 -7.62 3.50 -1.23
CA GLU A 51 -6.88 2.65 -2.18
C GLU A 51 -5.43 2.51 -1.73
N LEU A 52 -5.06 1.33 -1.24
CA LEU A 52 -3.79 1.08 -0.54
C LEU A 52 -2.70 0.42 -1.39
N GLY A 53 -2.75 0.61 -2.68
CA GLY A 53 -1.66 0.19 -3.56
C GLY A 53 -2.10 -0.10 -4.98
N GLY A 54 -1.62 0.68 -5.90
CA GLY A 54 -1.89 0.51 -7.32
C GLY A 54 -1.11 1.49 -8.18
N VAL A 55 -0.66 1.03 -9.32
CA VAL A 55 0.14 1.86 -10.23
C VAL A 55 -0.68 2.96 -10.90
N ILE A 56 -2.02 2.78 -11.02
CA ILE A 56 -2.93 3.71 -11.71
C ILE A 56 -3.90 4.41 -10.75
N SER A 57 -3.84 4.14 -9.45
CA SER A 57 -4.86 4.57 -8.49
C SER A 57 -4.99 6.10 -8.38
N ASN A 58 -3.87 6.84 -8.46
CA ASN A 58 -3.93 8.31 -8.52
C ASN A 58 -4.63 8.80 -9.78
N SER A 59 -4.31 8.23 -10.94
CA SER A 59 -4.94 8.60 -12.21
C SER A 59 -6.43 8.26 -12.24
N LEU A 60 -6.83 7.12 -11.66
CA LEU A 60 -8.24 6.75 -11.54
C LEU A 60 -9.00 7.74 -10.64
N ARG A 61 -8.45 8.11 -9.48
CA ARG A 61 -8.99 9.14 -8.59
C ARG A 61 -9.19 10.46 -9.34
N ASP A 62 -8.16 10.90 -10.06
CA ASP A 62 -8.17 12.18 -10.75
C ASP A 62 -9.19 12.19 -11.91
N ALA A 63 -9.34 11.08 -12.63
CA ALA A 63 -10.35 10.90 -13.66
C ALA A 63 -11.79 10.92 -13.09
N ILE A 64 -12.01 10.30 -11.92
CA ILE A 64 -13.31 10.36 -11.22
C ILE A 64 -13.59 11.78 -10.74
N ASN A 65 -12.63 12.45 -10.12
CA ASN A 65 -12.78 13.82 -9.64
C ASN A 65 -13.04 14.82 -10.77
N SER A 66 -12.52 14.55 -11.97
CA SER A 66 -12.76 15.33 -13.19
C SER A 66 -14.05 14.98 -13.92
N GLY A 67 -14.79 13.97 -13.46
CA GLY A 67 -16.05 13.52 -14.07
C GLY A 67 -15.88 12.71 -15.37
N TYR A 68 -14.67 12.23 -15.67
CA TYR A 68 -14.44 11.37 -16.84
C TYR A 68 -14.81 9.92 -16.59
N VAL A 69 -14.79 9.49 -15.33
CA VAL A 69 -15.08 8.11 -14.89
C VAL A 69 -16.06 8.15 -13.74
N ILE A 70 -17.00 7.21 -13.72
CA ILE A 70 -17.93 7.00 -12.59
C ILE A 70 -17.24 6.11 -11.57
N GLY A 71 -17.23 6.54 -10.30
CA GLY A 71 -16.64 5.78 -9.21
C GLY A 71 -16.79 6.46 -7.86
N PRO A 72 -16.33 5.81 -6.78
CA PRO A 72 -16.35 6.38 -5.43
C PRO A 72 -15.32 7.51 -5.30
N ARG A 73 -15.42 8.29 -4.22
CA ARG A 73 -14.30 9.14 -3.79
C ARG A 73 -13.14 8.24 -3.37
N ILE A 74 -11.97 8.48 -3.94
CA ILE A 74 -10.76 7.69 -3.66
C ILE A 74 -9.75 8.52 -2.87
N TYR A 75 -9.22 7.94 -1.78
CA TYR A 75 -7.99 8.37 -1.13
C TYR A 75 -6.90 7.38 -1.50
N SER A 76 -5.91 7.80 -2.28
CA SER A 76 -4.95 6.91 -2.94
C SER A 76 -3.55 7.00 -2.33
N ALA A 77 -2.96 5.85 -2.01
CA ALA A 77 -1.55 5.75 -1.64
C ALA A 77 -0.60 5.71 -2.84
N GLY A 78 -1.13 5.47 -4.05
CA GLY A 78 -0.27 5.13 -5.18
C GLY A 78 0.47 3.81 -4.94
N LYS A 79 1.70 3.68 -5.42
CA LYS A 79 2.52 2.48 -5.18
C LYS A 79 2.87 2.34 -3.70
N SER A 80 2.71 1.15 -3.14
CA SER A 80 3.19 0.79 -1.81
C SER A 80 4.72 0.90 -1.71
N ILE A 81 5.22 1.03 -0.49
CA ILE A 81 6.66 1.02 -0.19
C ILE A 81 6.98 -0.29 0.54
N ALA A 82 8.02 -1.00 0.08
CA ALA A 82 8.54 -2.23 0.62
C ALA A 82 10.05 -2.18 0.72
N THR A 83 10.66 -3.12 1.41
CA THR A 83 12.10 -3.40 1.33
C THR A 83 12.40 -4.35 0.17
N THR A 84 13.68 -4.49 -0.23
CA THR A 84 14.10 -5.51 -1.19
C THR A 84 13.67 -6.89 -0.74
N GLY A 85 12.96 -7.62 -1.62
CA GLY A 85 12.37 -8.93 -1.30
C GLY A 85 11.15 -8.87 -0.39
N GLY A 86 10.67 -7.68 -0.04
CA GLY A 86 9.48 -7.47 0.78
C GLY A 86 8.17 -7.76 0.03
N HIS A 87 7.06 -7.75 0.76
CA HIS A 87 5.74 -8.14 0.25
C HIS A 87 5.29 -7.33 -0.99
N ALA A 88 5.57 -6.03 -1.03
CA ALA A 88 5.20 -5.18 -2.16
C ALA A 88 6.38 -4.87 -3.11
N ASP A 89 7.50 -5.59 -3.00
CA ASP A 89 8.58 -5.48 -3.98
C ASP A 89 8.11 -6.02 -5.34
N PRO A 90 8.03 -5.18 -6.39
CA PRO A 90 7.48 -5.57 -7.69
C PRO A 90 8.33 -6.63 -8.40
N SER A 91 9.58 -6.81 -7.99
CA SER A 91 10.51 -7.79 -8.56
C SER A 91 10.50 -9.15 -7.85
N SER A 92 9.84 -9.27 -6.69
CA SER A 92 9.77 -10.52 -5.93
C SER A 92 9.12 -11.64 -6.73
N GLY A 93 9.82 -12.78 -6.82
CA GLY A 93 9.38 -13.97 -7.55
C GLY A 93 9.55 -13.90 -9.05
N LEU A 94 10.17 -12.85 -9.59
CA LEU A 94 10.55 -12.80 -11.01
C LEU A 94 11.85 -13.56 -11.26
N ASN A 95 12.00 -14.05 -12.50
CA ASN A 95 13.28 -14.54 -12.97
C ASN A 95 14.32 -13.41 -12.90
N MET A 96 15.53 -13.73 -12.48
CA MET A 96 16.61 -12.75 -12.27
C MET A 96 16.91 -11.89 -13.51
N SER A 97 16.71 -12.41 -14.71
CA SER A 97 16.89 -11.64 -15.96
C SER A 97 15.84 -10.54 -16.16
N PHE A 98 14.71 -10.58 -15.43
CA PHE A 98 13.62 -9.61 -15.52
C PHE A 98 13.41 -8.80 -14.24
N SER A 99 14.02 -9.23 -13.12
CA SER A 99 13.77 -8.58 -11.82
C SER A 99 14.33 -7.17 -11.73
N GLY A 100 15.46 -6.90 -12.40
CA GLY A 100 16.16 -5.62 -12.26
C GLY A 100 16.58 -5.34 -10.82
N ASP A 101 16.80 -4.06 -10.52
CA ASP A 101 17.12 -3.55 -9.18
C ASP A 101 16.21 -2.34 -8.89
N PRO A 102 14.94 -2.58 -8.51
CA PRO A 102 14.00 -1.50 -8.24
C PRO A 102 14.40 -0.71 -7.00
N GLY A 103 14.23 0.62 -7.07
CA GLY A 103 14.59 1.54 -6.01
C GLY A 103 13.40 2.34 -5.46
N PRO A 104 13.65 3.46 -4.77
CA PRO A 104 12.62 4.29 -4.13
C PRO A 104 11.52 4.78 -5.09
N LYS A 105 11.83 4.99 -6.37
CA LYS A 105 10.86 5.36 -7.38
C LYS A 105 9.82 4.25 -7.61
N GLU A 106 10.27 3.02 -7.67
CA GLU A 106 9.45 1.82 -7.83
C GLU A 106 8.78 1.39 -6.52
N GLY A 107 9.23 1.92 -5.37
CA GLY A 107 8.71 1.64 -4.05
C GLY A 107 9.56 0.66 -3.24
N VAL A 108 10.81 0.42 -3.65
CA VAL A 108 11.74 -0.43 -2.91
C VAL A 108 12.77 0.43 -2.20
N VAL A 109 12.93 0.22 -0.88
CA VAL A 109 13.81 1.03 -0.04
C VAL A 109 14.69 0.15 0.83
N ASN A 110 15.92 0.62 1.05
CA ASN A 110 16.86 0.01 1.97
C ASN A 110 17.54 1.13 2.76
N GLY A 111 17.11 1.29 4.00
CA GLY A 111 17.57 2.32 4.91
C GLY A 111 16.80 3.66 4.83
N PRO A 112 17.01 4.53 5.83
CA PRO A 112 16.25 5.77 6.02
C PRO A 112 16.33 6.76 4.87
N SER A 113 17.44 6.80 4.15
CA SER A 113 17.62 7.72 3.00
C SER A 113 16.69 7.38 1.85
N ASP A 114 16.61 6.09 1.51
CA ASP A 114 15.70 5.59 0.47
C ASP A 114 14.24 5.75 0.89
N ALA A 115 13.94 5.48 2.16
CA ALA A 115 12.63 5.66 2.77
C ALA A 115 12.12 7.10 2.57
N ARG A 116 12.93 8.11 2.91
CA ARG A 116 12.61 9.53 2.69
C ARG A 116 12.41 9.85 1.21
N LYS A 117 13.27 9.32 0.35
CA LYS A 117 13.16 9.52 -1.12
C LYS A 117 11.87 8.93 -1.66
N ALA A 118 11.47 7.73 -1.20
CA ALA A 118 10.22 7.09 -1.61
C ALA A 118 8.99 7.89 -1.20
N VAL A 119 8.93 8.42 0.02
CA VAL A 119 7.83 9.29 0.49
C VAL A 119 7.71 10.54 -0.39
N ARG A 120 8.81 11.23 -0.64
CA ARG A 120 8.84 12.41 -1.52
C ARG A 120 8.40 12.08 -2.95
N GLN A 121 8.72 10.88 -3.44
CA GLN A 121 8.25 10.42 -4.74
C GLN A 121 6.72 10.18 -4.73
N ARG A 122 6.15 9.64 -3.64
CA ARG A 122 4.68 9.49 -3.50
C ARG A 122 3.99 10.84 -3.45
N TYR A 123 4.51 11.78 -2.67
CA TYR A 123 4.03 13.17 -2.65
C TYR A 123 4.07 13.81 -4.05
N LYS A 124 5.21 13.72 -4.74
CA LYS A 124 5.36 14.23 -6.12
C LYS A 124 4.33 13.63 -7.08
N ASN A 125 3.97 12.36 -6.87
CA ASN A 125 3.00 11.64 -7.70
C ASN A 125 1.54 11.92 -7.29
N GLY A 126 1.30 12.77 -6.29
CA GLY A 126 -0.03 13.17 -5.83
C GLY A 126 -0.73 12.14 -4.94
N ALA A 127 0.00 11.32 -4.20
CA ALA A 127 -0.60 10.40 -3.22
C ALA A 127 -1.25 11.18 -2.06
N ASP A 128 -2.38 10.68 -1.55
CA ASP A 128 -3.10 11.25 -0.39
C ASP A 128 -2.62 10.67 0.96
N LEU A 129 -1.92 9.55 0.91
CA LEU A 129 -1.33 8.86 2.06
C LEU A 129 -0.17 7.98 1.60
N ILE A 130 0.56 7.42 2.57
CA ILE A 130 1.63 6.44 2.31
C ILE A 130 1.16 5.05 2.71
N LYS A 131 1.44 4.03 1.89
CA LYS A 131 1.28 2.61 2.24
C LYS A 131 2.65 1.95 2.31
N ILE A 132 2.89 1.24 3.42
CA ILE A 132 4.04 0.35 3.59
C ILE A 132 3.60 -1.10 3.79
N THR A 133 4.51 -2.05 3.58
CA THR A 133 4.32 -3.47 3.91
C THR A 133 5.32 -3.87 5.00
N ALA A 134 4.90 -3.72 6.27
CA ALA A 134 5.77 -3.92 7.43
C ALA A 134 6.12 -5.38 7.68
N THR A 135 5.32 -6.32 7.18
CA THR A 135 5.58 -7.77 7.21
C THR A 135 5.41 -8.39 5.84
N GLY A 136 5.77 -9.66 5.71
CA GLY A 136 5.29 -10.52 4.63
C GLY A 136 3.77 -10.58 4.61
N GLY A 137 3.19 -11.22 3.61
CA GLY A 137 1.75 -11.35 3.44
C GLY A 137 1.36 -12.68 2.78
N VAL A 138 0.06 -12.97 2.77
CA VAL A 138 -0.51 -14.22 2.23
C VAL A 138 -0.15 -14.43 0.75
N LEU A 139 -0.08 -13.36 -0.02
CA LEU A 139 0.27 -13.39 -1.44
C LEU A 139 1.75 -13.16 -1.72
N SER A 140 2.59 -13.12 -0.68
CA SER A 140 4.04 -12.97 -0.86
C SER A 140 4.67 -14.23 -1.41
N VAL A 141 5.70 -14.07 -2.23
CA VAL A 141 6.63 -15.15 -2.59
C VAL A 141 7.60 -15.43 -1.43
N ALA A 142 7.59 -14.61 -0.37
CA ALA A 142 8.43 -14.78 0.81
C ALA A 142 8.14 -16.07 1.57
N LYS A 143 9.20 -16.67 2.17
CA LYS A 143 9.11 -17.92 2.93
C LYS A 143 8.21 -17.84 4.17
N ASN A 144 8.02 -16.62 4.71
CA ASN A 144 7.23 -16.38 5.90
C ASN A 144 6.46 -15.06 5.77
N GLY A 145 5.13 -15.13 5.92
CA GLY A 145 4.24 -13.97 5.87
C GLY A 145 4.20 -13.14 7.16
N GLN A 146 4.85 -13.57 8.24
CA GLN A 146 4.74 -12.96 9.57
C GLN A 146 5.96 -12.10 9.93
N ASN A 147 7.13 -12.41 9.37
CA ASN A 147 8.36 -11.74 9.78
C ASN A 147 8.35 -10.25 9.39
N PRO A 148 8.89 -9.37 10.27
CA PRO A 148 9.07 -7.97 9.95
C PRO A 148 10.01 -7.83 8.75
N GLN A 149 9.69 -6.87 7.88
CA GLN A 149 10.46 -6.59 6.66
C GLN A 149 11.09 -5.21 6.67
N PHE A 150 10.75 -4.39 7.65
CA PHE A 150 11.37 -3.09 7.90
C PHE A 150 12.06 -3.06 9.25
N THR A 151 13.10 -2.28 9.37
CA THR A 151 13.59 -1.81 10.66
C THR A 151 12.69 -0.70 11.19
N GLU A 152 12.69 -0.47 12.49
CA GLU A 152 11.92 0.62 13.09
C GLU A 152 12.39 1.99 12.58
N GLU A 153 13.72 2.17 12.43
CA GLU A 153 14.34 3.38 11.90
C GLU A 153 13.89 3.72 10.45
N GLU A 154 13.69 2.72 9.61
CA GLU A 154 13.17 2.92 8.25
C GLU A 154 11.72 3.41 8.28
N ILE A 155 10.88 2.81 9.15
CA ILE A 155 9.48 3.22 9.30
C ILE A 155 9.40 4.63 9.91
N GLU A 156 10.22 4.95 10.91
CA GLU A 156 10.31 6.30 11.48
C GLU A 156 10.68 7.34 10.42
N ALA A 157 11.62 7.02 9.54
CA ALA A 157 11.99 7.90 8.43
C ALA A 157 10.82 8.14 7.46
N ILE A 158 10.01 7.10 7.18
CA ILE A 158 8.79 7.21 6.37
C ILE A 158 7.77 8.09 7.08
N VAL A 159 7.46 7.81 8.34
CA VAL A 159 6.44 8.52 9.12
C VAL A 159 6.81 10.00 9.29
N THR A 160 8.06 10.27 9.68
CA THR A 160 8.54 11.64 9.89
C THR A 160 8.50 12.44 8.60
N THR A 161 8.97 11.86 7.50
CA THR A 161 8.91 12.53 6.19
C THR A 161 7.46 12.70 5.71
N GLY A 162 6.59 11.72 5.97
CA GLY A 162 5.17 11.83 5.64
C GLY A 162 4.50 13.01 6.35
N LYS A 163 4.81 13.23 7.63
CA LYS A 163 4.29 14.36 8.41
C LYS A 163 4.66 15.71 7.81
N ASP A 164 5.83 15.86 7.20
CA ASP A 164 6.24 17.11 6.55
C ASP A 164 5.34 17.47 5.35
N TYR A 165 4.58 16.50 4.83
CA TYR A 165 3.69 16.62 3.67
C TYR A 165 2.21 16.34 4.02
N ASP A 166 1.85 16.29 5.30
CA ASP A 166 0.50 15.94 5.78
C ASP A 166 0.02 14.54 5.31
N LEU A 167 0.95 13.62 5.01
CA LEU A 167 0.66 12.26 4.58
C LEU A 167 0.73 11.30 5.77
N GLN A 168 -0.40 10.66 6.07
CA GLN A 168 -0.47 9.58 7.06
C GLN A 168 0.06 8.28 6.47
N VAL A 169 0.57 7.39 7.34
CA VAL A 169 1.14 6.09 6.94
C VAL A 169 0.21 4.96 7.35
N ALA A 170 -0.16 4.11 6.39
CA ALA A 170 -0.87 2.85 6.58
C ALA A 170 0.11 1.68 6.42
N ALA A 171 0.10 0.72 7.35
CA ALA A 171 1.02 -0.40 7.36
C ALA A 171 0.29 -1.74 7.23
N HIS A 172 0.51 -2.46 6.13
CA HIS A 172 0.20 -3.88 6.07
C HIS A 172 1.06 -4.64 7.07
N ALA A 173 0.45 -5.42 7.95
CA ALA A 173 1.16 -6.26 8.88
C ALA A 173 0.30 -7.44 9.36
N HIS A 174 0.86 -8.65 9.32
CA HIS A 174 0.25 -9.85 9.87
C HIS A 174 0.92 -10.31 11.16
N GLY A 175 2.24 -10.27 11.22
CA GLY A 175 3.01 -10.70 12.37
C GLY A 175 3.17 -9.62 13.43
N ASP A 176 3.13 -10.04 14.69
CA ASP A 176 3.06 -9.18 15.85
C ASP A 176 4.26 -8.22 15.98
N GLU A 177 5.48 -8.73 15.83
CA GLU A 177 6.70 -7.91 15.89
C GLU A 177 6.73 -6.80 14.82
N GLY A 178 6.27 -7.10 13.59
CA GLY A 178 6.19 -6.09 12.53
C GLY A 178 5.13 -5.02 12.82
N MET A 179 4.01 -5.42 13.44
CA MET A 179 2.98 -4.49 13.92
C MET A 179 3.55 -3.56 15.00
N GLN A 180 4.23 -4.13 16.00
CA GLN A 180 4.81 -3.36 17.12
C GLN A 180 5.82 -2.31 16.62
N ARG A 181 6.73 -2.69 15.70
CA ARG A 181 7.66 -1.74 15.06
C ARG A 181 6.92 -0.62 14.35
N ALA A 182 5.92 -0.97 13.54
CA ALA A 182 5.12 0.02 12.82
C ALA A 182 4.40 0.99 13.77
N VAL A 183 3.79 0.47 14.85
CA VAL A 183 3.08 1.28 15.83
C VAL A 183 4.03 2.20 16.60
N ARG A 184 5.18 1.68 17.09
CA ARG A 184 6.19 2.50 17.78
C ARG A 184 6.72 3.62 16.90
N ALA A 185 6.95 3.32 15.61
CA ALA A 185 7.37 4.31 14.63
C ALA A 185 6.29 5.35 14.27
N GLY A 186 5.04 5.15 14.70
CA GLY A 186 3.96 6.13 14.59
C GLY A 186 3.11 6.04 13.35
N VAL A 187 2.92 4.84 12.76
CA VAL A 187 1.95 4.65 11.67
C VAL A 187 0.53 4.94 12.15
N LYS A 188 -0.31 5.40 11.23
CA LYS A 188 -1.70 5.77 11.57
C LYS A 188 -2.63 4.57 11.60
N THR A 189 -2.41 3.58 10.74
CA THR A 189 -3.24 2.37 10.68
C THR A 189 -2.40 1.10 10.52
N ILE A 190 -2.87 0.02 11.13
CA ILE A 190 -2.45 -1.35 10.87
C ILE A 190 -3.54 -2.01 10.04
N GLU A 191 -3.15 -2.53 8.90
CA GLU A 191 -4.02 -3.26 7.97
C GLU A 191 -3.87 -4.76 8.23
N HIS A 192 -4.99 -5.48 8.29
CA HIS A 192 -5.13 -6.91 8.54
C HIS A 192 -4.90 -7.34 9.99
N GLY A 193 -3.76 -7.05 10.62
CA GLY A 193 -3.47 -7.32 12.02
C GLY A 193 -3.74 -8.76 12.49
N THR A 194 -3.60 -9.75 11.60
CA THR A 194 -4.16 -11.11 11.77
C THR A 194 -3.68 -11.85 13.01
N LEU A 195 -2.41 -11.63 13.41
CA LEU A 195 -1.77 -12.30 14.55
C LEU A 195 -1.44 -11.33 15.67
N MET A 196 -2.31 -10.32 15.84
CA MET A 196 -2.15 -9.29 16.87
C MET A 196 -2.24 -9.88 18.28
N SER A 197 -1.27 -9.56 19.13
CA SER A 197 -1.31 -9.86 20.56
C SER A 197 -2.09 -8.78 21.33
N GLU A 198 -2.48 -9.09 22.57
CA GLU A 198 -3.06 -8.09 23.49
C GLU A 198 -2.09 -6.93 23.75
N GLU A 199 -0.79 -7.23 23.88
CA GLU A 199 0.26 -6.21 24.03
C GLU A 199 0.29 -5.24 22.84
N THR A 200 0.20 -5.76 21.62
CA THR A 200 0.14 -4.93 20.42
C THR A 200 -1.13 -4.10 20.35
N ALA A 201 -2.28 -4.65 20.74
CA ALA A 201 -3.53 -3.90 20.81
C ALA A 201 -3.46 -2.73 21.82
N ASP A 202 -2.87 -2.95 22.98
CA ASP A 202 -2.63 -1.90 23.98
C ASP A 202 -1.63 -0.85 23.49
N LEU A 203 -0.59 -1.28 22.77
CA LEU A 203 0.38 -0.39 22.16
C LEU A 203 -0.31 0.50 21.10
N MET A 204 -1.16 -0.06 20.25
CA MET A 204 -1.94 0.69 19.26
C MET A 204 -2.84 1.74 19.93
N LYS A 205 -3.52 1.36 21.00
CA LYS A 205 -4.35 2.27 21.78
C LYS A 205 -3.53 3.43 22.37
N LYS A 206 -2.37 3.15 22.93
CA LYS A 206 -1.45 4.15 23.49
C LYS A 206 -0.95 5.12 22.41
N HIS A 207 -0.71 4.67 21.20
CA HIS A 207 -0.19 5.46 20.08
C HIS A 207 -1.29 6.06 19.18
N ASN A 208 -2.59 5.85 19.47
CA ASN A 208 -3.72 6.25 18.63
C ASN A 208 -3.59 5.72 17.19
N THR A 209 -3.15 4.47 17.05
CA THR A 209 -3.10 3.73 15.80
C THR A 209 -4.41 2.97 15.62
N TYR A 210 -5.06 3.09 14.47
CA TYR A 210 -6.30 2.41 14.16
C TYR A 210 -6.04 1.02 13.56
N TYR A 211 -7.00 0.13 13.76
CA TYR A 211 -7.06 -1.20 13.17
C TYR A 211 -8.07 -1.24 12.02
N ILE A 212 -7.69 -1.84 10.88
CA ILE A 212 -8.52 -1.99 9.67
C ILE A 212 -8.54 -3.45 9.22
#